data_199958c0ed91f6c35e6349d106cc3049
#
_entry.id   199958c0ed91f6c35e6349d106cc3049
#
_cell.length_a   1.000
_cell.length_b   1.000
_cell.length_c   1.000
_cell.angle_alpha   90.00
_cell.angle_beta   90.00
_cell.angle_gamma   90.00
#
_symmetry.space_group_name_H-M   'P 1'
#
loop_
_entity.id
_entity.type
_entity.pdbx_description
1 polymer ?
#
loop_
_entity_poly.entity_id
_entity_poly.type
_entity_poly.pdbx_seq_one_letter_code
_entity_poly.pdbx_strand_id
1 'polypeptide(L)'
;MKVGPCVWLGALLAGFSMSVWANNLMVEVRIDGQSTANQQGMGVGINDGGWGVQGRQRTVTRRETNVQRLMVMDGGTATLSSVQTQPLRLRQVILGPYGKIVSEGYVYRSLGGGIRVTPRSRGEMVVIEVGAEEARPVLGQQQATEVMQLSTQISGRMGEWIMIGDDQRSGGGSSGGYGGAAGGGTAGGQVGGNSGESSSGQQVWLRVMPSAY
;
A
#
# COMPACT_ATOMS: atom_id res chain seq x y z
N MET A 1 -64.84 -19.36 62.37
CA MET A 1 -64.54 -18.71 61.08
C MET A 1 -63.26 -17.94 61.25
N LYS A 2 -62.12 -18.43 60.72
CA LYS A 2 -60.80 -17.75 60.79
C LYS A 2 -60.41 -17.35 59.35
N VAL A 3 -60.29 -16.04 59.13
CA VAL A 3 -59.87 -15.48 57.89
C VAL A 3 -58.32 -15.26 57.99
N GLY A 4 -57.56 -15.94 57.12
CA GLY A 4 -56.10 -15.82 57.05
C GLY A 4 -55.69 -14.62 56.15
N PRO A 5 -54.57 -13.95 56.46
CA PRO A 5 -54.07 -12.83 55.66
C PRO A 5 -53.31 -13.33 54.43
N CYS A 6 -53.71 -12.86 53.25
CA CYS A 6 -52.94 -13.00 52.00
C CYS A 6 -51.68 -12.09 52.08
N VAL A 7 -50.55 -12.75 52.09
CA VAL A 7 -49.24 -12.07 51.93
C VAL A 7 -49.00 -11.82 50.45
N TRP A 8 -49.03 -10.58 50.05
CA TRP A 8 -48.59 -10.12 48.72
C TRP A 8 -47.07 -10.08 48.70
N LEU A 9 -46.48 -11.06 47.99
CA LEU A 9 -45.03 -11.05 47.70
C LEU A 9 -44.80 -10.23 46.44
N GLY A 10 -44.52 -8.93 46.64
CA GLY A 10 -44.10 -8.04 45.57
C GLY A 10 -42.67 -8.37 45.16
N ALA A 11 -42.47 -9.01 44.02
CA ALA A 11 -41.18 -9.23 43.41
C ALA A 11 -40.64 -7.90 42.83
N LEU A 12 -39.66 -7.32 43.51
CA LEU A 12 -38.93 -6.13 43.07
C LEU A 12 -37.92 -6.58 41.99
N LEU A 13 -38.34 -6.48 40.73
CA LEU A 13 -37.45 -6.61 39.57
C LEU A 13 -36.59 -5.33 39.49
N ALA A 14 -35.45 -5.33 40.17
CA ALA A 14 -34.42 -4.33 39.97
C ALA A 14 -33.80 -4.55 38.59
N GLY A 15 -34.28 -3.80 37.61
CA GLY A 15 -33.68 -3.75 36.28
C GLY A 15 -32.26 -3.14 36.40
N PHE A 16 -31.26 -4.01 36.34
CA PHE A 16 -29.88 -3.59 36.11
C PHE A 16 -29.77 -3.01 34.70
N SER A 17 -29.95 -1.72 34.55
CA SER A 17 -29.58 -0.98 33.35
C SER A 17 -28.06 -0.96 33.27
N MET A 18 -27.45 -1.95 32.60
CA MET A 18 -26.07 -1.88 32.19
C MET A 18 -25.92 -0.74 31.18
N SER A 19 -25.40 0.39 31.66
CA SER A 19 -24.98 1.49 30.79
C SER A 19 -23.83 0.95 29.94
N VAL A 20 -24.13 0.57 28.69
CA VAL A 20 -23.10 0.27 27.69
C VAL A 20 -22.48 1.62 27.33
N TRP A 21 -21.36 1.93 27.94
CA TRP A 21 -20.55 3.07 27.54
C TRP A 21 -19.89 2.69 26.22
N ALA A 22 -20.36 3.31 25.15
CA ALA A 22 -19.71 3.19 23.85
C ALA A 22 -18.36 3.94 23.92
N ASN A 23 -17.29 3.21 24.20
CA ASN A 23 -15.95 3.76 24.18
C ASN A 23 -15.50 3.92 22.73
N ASN A 24 -15.24 5.17 22.34
CA ASN A 24 -14.59 5.43 21.06
C ASN A 24 -13.10 5.12 21.20
N LEU A 25 -12.56 4.46 20.21
CA LEU A 25 -11.15 4.13 20.09
C LEU A 25 -10.56 4.93 18.91
N MET A 26 -9.37 5.44 19.11
CA MET A 26 -8.59 6.04 18.04
C MET A 26 -7.59 5.01 17.52
N VAL A 27 -7.70 4.66 16.26
CA VAL A 27 -6.78 3.77 15.56
C VAL A 27 -5.84 4.60 14.72
N GLU A 28 -4.55 4.47 14.95
CA GLU A 28 -3.51 5.07 14.13
C GLU A 28 -2.83 3.98 13.30
N VAL A 29 -2.75 4.21 12.00
CA VAL A 29 -2.04 3.35 11.06
C VAL A 29 -0.84 4.14 10.55
N ARG A 30 0.36 3.59 10.73
CA ARG A 30 1.61 4.15 10.24
C ARG A 30 2.20 3.22 9.20
N ILE A 31 2.50 3.78 8.06
CA ILE A 31 3.12 3.10 6.94
C ILE A 31 4.49 3.72 6.75
N ASP A 32 5.54 2.95 7.03
CA ASP A 32 6.92 3.34 6.84
C ASP A 32 7.46 2.67 5.57
N GLY A 33 7.72 3.48 4.55
CA GLY A 33 8.29 3.04 3.28
C GLY A 33 9.75 3.45 3.18
N GLN A 34 10.60 2.51 2.77
CA GLN A 34 11.99 2.79 2.41
C GLN A 34 12.26 2.23 1.02
N SER A 35 12.80 3.06 0.13
CA SER A 35 13.28 2.61 -1.17
C SER A 35 14.71 3.06 -1.37
N THR A 36 15.55 2.14 -1.85
CA THR A 36 16.93 2.42 -2.20
C THR A 36 17.17 1.96 -3.63
N ALA A 37 17.64 2.84 -4.47
CA ALA A 37 18.03 2.54 -5.84
C ALA A 37 19.51 2.84 -6.02
N ASN A 38 20.28 1.82 -6.39
CA ASN A 38 21.69 1.92 -6.76
C ASN A 38 21.79 1.79 -8.27
N GLN A 39 22.31 2.80 -8.91
CA GLN A 39 22.61 2.78 -10.34
C GLN A 39 24.10 2.86 -10.52
N GLN A 40 24.68 1.88 -11.20
CA GLN A 40 26.07 1.88 -11.63
C GLN A 40 26.10 1.90 -13.14
N GLY A 41 26.71 2.93 -13.71
CA GLY A 41 26.91 3.05 -15.14
C GLY A 41 28.40 3.10 -15.43
N MET A 42 28.87 2.29 -16.38
CA MET A 42 30.19 2.35 -16.93
C MET A 42 30.10 2.70 -18.41
N GLY A 43 30.69 3.81 -18.79
CA GLY A 43 30.78 4.26 -20.18
C GLY A 43 32.23 4.30 -20.64
N VAL A 44 32.52 3.69 -21.78
CA VAL A 44 33.80 3.80 -22.45
C VAL A 44 33.57 4.70 -23.67
N GLY A 45 34.23 5.80 -23.72
CA GLY A 45 34.18 6.75 -24.85
C GLY A 45 35.55 6.91 -25.49
N ILE A 46 35.58 7.02 -26.80
CA ILE A 46 36.78 7.35 -27.57
C ILE A 46 36.58 8.79 -28.06
N ASN A 47 37.43 9.68 -27.60
CA ASN A 47 37.51 11.05 -28.09
C ASN A 47 38.85 11.25 -28.79
N ASP A 48 38.97 12.34 -29.57
CA ASP A 48 40.17 12.67 -30.41
C ASP A 48 41.52 12.63 -29.70
N GLY A 49 41.60 12.32 -28.42
CA GLY A 49 42.84 12.28 -27.64
C GLY A 49 43.06 11.00 -26.85
N GLY A 50 42.19 10.01 -26.93
CA GLY A 50 42.38 8.78 -26.16
C GLY A 50 41.12 8.07 -25.68
N TRP A 51 41.33 6.94 -25.02
CA TRP A 51 40.30 6.15 -24.37
C TRP A 51 39.93 6.76 -23.00
N GLY A 52 38.67 7.04 -22.81
CA GLY A 52 38.17 7.47 -21.51
C GLY A 52 37.17 6.49 -20.95
N VAL A 53 37.36 6.06 -19.69
CA VAL A 53 36.42 5.28 -18.94
C VAL A 53 35.75 6.16 -17.91
N GLN A 54 34.45 6.31 -17.99
CA GLN A 54 33.67 7.05 -16.99
C GLN A 54 32.76 6.10 -16.24
N GLY A 55 33.00 5.98 -14.93
CA GLY A 55 32.11 5.30 -13.99
C GLY A 55 31.17 6.32 -13.33
N ARG A 56 29.91 6.02 -13.29
CA ARG A 56 28.90 6.77 -12.50
C ARG A 56 28.23 5.83 -11.52
N GLN A 57 28.27 6.20 -10.26
CA GLN A 57 27.51 5.52 -9.22
C GLN A 57 26.56 6.54 -8.60
N ARG A 58 25.29 6.19 -8.58
CA ARG A 58 24.24 7.01 -7.95
C ARG A 58 23.43 6.14 -7.03
N THR A 59 23.42 6.49 -5.75
CA THR A 59 22.55 5.88 -4.75
C THR A 59 21.48 6.90 -4.35
N VAL A 60 20.23 6.51 -4.48
CA VAL A 60 19.09 7.33 -4.03
C VAL A 60 18.34 6.54 -2.99
N THR A 61 18.28 7.05 -1.78
CA THR A 61 17.46 6.47 -0.68
C THR A 61 16.32 7.43 -0.39
N ARG A 62 15.11 6.92 -0.44
CA ARG A 62 13.88 7.63 -0.09
C ARG A 62 13.21 6.95 1.07
N ARG A 63 12.83 7.73 2.07
CA ARG A 63 12.04 7.29 3.21
C ARG A 63 10.76 8.09 3.27
N GLU A 64 9.66 7.40 3.43
CA GLU A 64 8.33 8.00 3.56
C GLU A 64 7.66 7.40 4.78
N THR A 65 7.12 8.25 5.62
CA THR A 65 6.28 7.86 6.75
C THR A 65 4.93 8.53 6.58
N ASN A 66 3.88 7.72 6.52
CA ASN A 66 2.51 8.20 6.44
C ASN A 66 1.75 7.69 7.67
N VAL A 67 1.11 8.62 8.39
CA VAL A 67 0.29 8.30 9.56
C VAL A 67 -1.14 8.72 9.30
N GLN A 68 -2.04 7.76 9.42
CA GLN A 68 -3.48 7.95 9.23
C GLN A 68 -4.19 7.63 10.54
N ARG A 69 -5.23 8.41 10.86
CA ARG A 69 -6.00 8.27 12.09
C ARG A 69 -7.46 8.03 11.78
N LEU A 70 -8.05 7.06 12.46
CA LEU A 70 -9.45 6.71 12.35
C LEU A 70 -10.05 6.64 13.75
N MET A 71 -11.23 7.17 13.89
CA MET A 71 -12.03 6.98 15.09
C MET A 71 -13.06 5.88 14.84
N VAL A 72 -13.17 4.95 15.76
CA VAL A 72 -14.08 3.81 15.66
C VAL A 72 -14.62 3.46 17.02
N MET A 73 -15.87 3.04 17.07
CA MET A 73 -16.47 2.50 18.29
C MET A 73 -15.86 1.14 18.61
N ASP A 74 -15.70 0.82 19.88
CA ASP A 74 -15.25 -0.50 20.32
C ASP A 74 -16.14 -1.62 19.74
N GLY A 75 -15.51 -2.57 19.05
CA GLY A 75 -16.20 -3.61 18.27
C GLY A 75 -16.79 -3.15 16.93
N GLY A 76 -16.75 -1.86 16.63
CA GLY A 76 -17.15 -1.30 15.34
C GLY A 76 -16.09 -1.47 14.28
N THR A 77 -16.47 -1.25 13.01
CA THR A 77 -15.56 -1.33 11.86
C THR A 77 -15.37 0.05 11.26
N ALA A 78 -14.12 0.45 11.10
CA ALA A 78 -13.75 1.65 10.32
C ALA A 78 -13.01 1.25 9.05
N THR A 79 -13.29 1.97 7.97
CA THR A 79 -12.62 1.77 6.68
C THR A 79 -12.05 3.10 6.21
N LEU A 80 -10.80 3.07 5.80
CA LEU A 80 -10.14 4.17 5.13
C LEU A 80 -9.69 3.70 3.76
N SER A 81 -10.13 4.36 2.70
CA SER A 81 -9.76 4.02 1.33
C SER A 81 -9.36 5.26 0.55
N SER A 82 -8.37 5.08 -0.32
CA SER A 82 -7.94 6.08 -1.29
C SER A 82 -7.91 5.42 -2.65
N VAL A 83 -8.76 5.90 -3.55
CA VAL A 83 -8.91 5.34 -4.89
C VAL A 83 -8.71 6.44 -5.92
N GLN A 84 -7.86 6.19 -6.90
CA GLN A 84 -7.63 7.04 -8.05
C GLN A 84 -8.12 6.33 -9.32
N THR A 85 -8.95 6.99 -10.08
CA THR A 85 -9.43 6.47 -11.35
C THR A 85 -8.60 7.04 -12.49
N GLN A 86 -8.03 6.16 -13.32
CA GLN A 86 -7.22 6.54 -14.48
C GLN A 86 -7.88 6.08 -15.77
N PRO A 87 -8.05 6.97 -16.77
CA PRO A 87 -8.49 6.58 -18.09
C PRO A 87 -7.36 5.87 -18.84
N LEU A 88 -7.63 4.70 -19.36
CA LEU A 88 -6.77 3.96 -20.26
C LEU A 88 -7.30 4.08 -21.68
N ARG A 89 -6.48 4.58 -22.60
CA ARG A 89 -6.83 4.63 -24.00
C ARG A 89 -6.63 3.25 -24.64
N LEU A 90 -7.70 2.68 -25.13
CA LEU A 90 -7.66 1.46 -25.92
C LEU A 90 -7.74 1.83 -27.39
N ARG A 91 -6.82 1.26 -28.16
CA ARG A 91 -6.84 1.35 -29.61
C ARG A 91 -6.95 -0.05 -30.19
N GLN A 92 -8.05 -0.33 -30.82
CA GLN A 92 -8.31 -1.58 -31.52
C GLN A 92 -8.22 -1.36 -33.01
N VAL A 93 -7.43 -2.19 -33.67
CA VAL A 93 -7.31 -2.21 -35.12
C VAL A 93 -7.95 -3.48 -35.62
N ILE A 94 -9.03 -3.32 -36.38
CA ILE A 94 -9.74 -4.43 -37.01
C ILE A 94 -9.40 -4.41 -38.50
N LEU A 95 -8.87 -5.52 -39.01
CA LEU A 95 -8.61 -5.71 -40.43
C LEU A 95 -9.85 -6.36 -41.05
N GLY A 96 -10.56 -5.60 -41.84
CA GLY A 96 -11.73 -6.10 -42.60
C GLY A 96 -11.40 -6.32 -44.09
N PRO A 97 -12.29 -6.96 -44.84
CA PRO A 97 -12.09 -7.23 -46.27
C PRO A 97 -12.00 -5.96 -47.14
N TYR A 98 -12.47 -4.83 -46.60
CA TYR A 98 -12.46 -3.53 -47.31
C TYR A 98 -11.49 -2.53 -46.72
N GLY A 99 -10.59 -2.93 -45.79
CA GLY A 99 -9.59 -2.06 -45.22
C GLY A 99 -9.48 -2.16 -43.70
N LYS A 100 -8.74 -1.23 -43.17
CA LYS A 100 -8.40 -1.15 -41.76
C LYS A 100 -9.37 -0.20 -41.03
N ILE A 101 -10.06 -0.71 -40.04
CA ILE A 101 -10.91 0.08 -39.14
C ILE A 101 -10.14 0.29 -37.83
N VAL A 102 -9.99 1.54 -37.41
CA VAL A 102 -9.37 1.90 -36.12
C VAL A 102 -10.48 2.36 -35.19
N SER A 103 -10.68 1.63 -34.10
CA SER A 103 -11.59 1.99 -33.03
C SER A 103 -10.77 2.46 -31.84
N GLU A 104 -11.11 3.61 -31.28
CA GLU A 104 -10.50 4.15 -30.09
C GLU A 104 -11.57 4.28 -29.00
N GLY A 105 -11.22 3.89 -27.79
CA GLY A 105 -12.10 3.95 -26.63
C GLY A 105 -11.30 4.22 -25.36
N TYR A 106 -12.00 4.54 -24.28
CA TYR A 106 -11.41 4.68 -22.96
C TYR A 106 -12.02 3.65 -22.03
N VAL A 107 -11.15 3.00 -21.26
CA VAL A 107 -11.55 2.17 -20.13
C VAL A 107 -11.00 2.81 -18.88
N TYR A 108 -11.83 2.96 -17.87
CA TYR A 108 -11.43 3.53 -16.59
C TYR A 108 -10.94 2.41 -15.66
N ARG A 109 -9.76 2.61 -15.09
CA ARG A 109 -9.17 1.71 -14.13
C ARG A 109 -9.06 2.41 -12.78
N SER A 110 -9.57 1.76 -11.74
CA SER A 110 -9.42 2.21 -10.36
C SER A 110 -8.16 1.60 -9.76
N LEU A 111 -7.30 2.45 -9.23
CA LEU A 111 -6.06 2.11 -8.55
C LEU A 111 -6.11 2.70 -7.15
N GLY A 112 -5.44 2.07 -6.23
CA GLY A 112 -5.38 2.53 -4.85
C GLY A 112 -5.68 1.41 -3.89
N GLY A 113 -5.91 1.75 -2.64
CA GLY A 113 -6.12 0.75 -1.63
C GLY A 113 -6.94 1.26 -0.46
N GLY A 114 -7.22 0.37 0.45
CA GLY A 114 -7.93 0.67 1.67
C GLY A 114 -7.52 -0.25 2.80
N ILE A 115 -7.70 0.26 4.01
CA ILE A 115 -7.51 -0.49 5.25
C ILE A 115 -8.85 -0.50 5.98
N ARG A 116 -9.25 -1.69 6.41
CA ARG A 116 -10.41 -1.91 7.28
C ARG A 116 -9.91 -2.41 8.62
N VAL A 117 -10.39 -1.81 9.71
CA VAL A 117 -9.99 -2.18 11.05
C VAL A 117 -11.21 -2.35 11.95
N THR A 118 -11.20 -3.40 12.76
CA THR A 118 -12.24 -3.68 13.75
C THR A 118 -11.55 -3.95 15.09
N PRO A 119 -11.32 -2.92 15.92
CA PRO A 119 -10.71 -3.10 17.23
C PRO A 119 -11.75 -3.56 18.25
N ARG A 120 -11.34 -4.44 19.16
CA ARG A 120 -12.14 -4.88 20.31
C ARG A 120 -11.30 -4.80 21.56
N SER A 121 -11.67 -3.94 22.49
CA SER A 121 -10.97 -3.79 23.75
C SER A 121 -11.30 -4.91 24.74
N ARG A 122 -10.29 -5.32 25.50
CA ARG A 122 -10.41 -6.26 26.61
C ARG A 122 -9.51 -5.79 27.76
N GLY A 123 -9.99 -4.80 28.51
CA GLY A 123 -9.18 -4.15 29.52
C GLY A 123 -8.02 -3.37 28.92
N GLU A 124 -6.78 -3.70 29.29
CA GLU A 124 -5.57 -3.08 28.73
C GLU A 124 -5.14 -3.67 27.37
N MET A 125 -5.74 -4.78 26.98
CA MET A 125 -5.46 -5.45 25.72
C MET A 125 -6.48 -5.05 24.67
N VAL A 126 -6.05 -5.07 23.40
CA VAL A 126 -6.92 -4.87 22.26
C VAL A 126 -6.69 -6.01 21.26
N VAL A 127 -7.77 -6.55 20.73
CA VAL A 127 -7.77 -7.48 19.60
C VAL A 127 -8.26 -6.71 18.38
N ILE A 128 -7.51 -6.78 17.29
CA ILE A 128 -7.77 -5.98 16.10
C ILE A 128 -7.85 -6.92 14.91
N GLU A 129 -8.97 -6.89 14.22
CA GLU A 129 -9.10 -7.50 12.89
C GLU A 129 -8.72 -6.45 11.86
N VAL A 130 -7.76 -6.78 11.00
CA VAL A 130 -7.24 -5.89 9.97
C VAL A 130 -7.43 -6.52 8.61
N GLY A 131 -8.08 -5.81 7.71
CA GLY A 131 -8.14 -6.12 6.29
C GLY A 131 -7.49 -4.99 5.50
N ALA A 132 -6.61 -5.31 4.57
CA ALA A 132 -6.03 -4.34 3.66
C ALA A 132 -6.15 -4.84 2.22
N GLU A 133 -6.45 -3.93 1.31
CA GLU A 133 -6.50 -4.20 -0.12
C GLU A 133 -5.77 -3.10 -0.85
N GLU A 134 -4.96 -3.46 -1.81
CA GLU A 134 -4.23 -2.51 -2.64
C GLU A 134 -4.20 -2.97 -4.09
N ALA A 135 -4.59 -2.08 -5.01
CA ALA A 135 -4.55 -2.28 -6.43
C ALA A 135 -3.48 -1.38 -7.06
N ARG A 136 -2.48 -1.97 -7.70
CA ARG A 136 -1.35 -1.26 -8.34
C ARG A 136 -1.25 -1.60 -9.82
N PRO A 137 -0.75 -0.67 -10.66
CA PRO A 137 -0.44 -1.00 -12.05
C PRO A 137 0.81 -1.89 -12.11
N VAL A 138 0.80 -2.88 -12.98
CA VAL A 138 1.99 -3.70 -13.26
C VAL A 138 2.91 -2.90 -14.19
N LEU A 139 4.16 -2.70 -13.76
CA LEU A 139 5.18 -2.00 -14.54
C LEU A 139 5.44 -2.74 -15.88
N GLY A 140 5.39 -2.01 -16.96
CA GLY A 140 5.59 -2.57 -18.31
C GLY A 140 4.35 -3.20 -18.95
N GLN A 141 3.26 -3.37 -18.21
CA GLN A 141 1.99 -3.88 -18.73
C GLN A 141 0.87 -2.86 -18.46
N GLN A 142 0.59 -2.02 -19.42
CA GLN A 142 -0.35 -0.90 -19.26
C GLN A 142 -1.79 -1.32 -18.87
N GLN A 143 -2.18 -2.57 -19.16
CA GLN A 143 -3.53 -3.06 -18.92
C GLN A 143 -3.64 -3.98 -17.69
N ALA A 144 -2.53 -4.43 -17.12
CA ALA A 144 -2.52 -5.31 -15.97
C ALA A 144 -2.57 -4.53 -14.64
N THR A 145 -3.35 -5.05 -13.71
CA THR A 145 -3.45 -4.56 -12.33
C THR A 145 -3.15 -5.72 -11.41
N GLU A 146 -2.22 -5.51 -10.49
CA GLU A 146 -1.93 -6.42 -9.39
C GLU A 146 -2.79 -6.00 -8.19
N VAL A 147 -3.49 -6.96 -7.61
CA VAL A 147 -4.29 -6.75 -6.40
C VAL A 147 -3.67 -7.55 -5.26
N MET A 148 -3.32 -6.86 -4.20
CA MET A 148 -2.86 -7.46 -2.95
C MET A 148 -3.96 -7.37 -1.91
N GLN A 149 -4.21 -8.47 -1.23
CA GLN A 149 -5.16 -8.53 -0.12
C GLN A 149 -4.48 -9.12 1.10
N LEU A 150 -4.69 -8.50 2.24
CA LEU A 150 -4.25 -8.95 3.54
C LEU A 150 -5.46 -9.04 4.45
N SER A 151 -5.56 -10.14 5.19
CA SER A 151 -6.52 -10.27 6.29
C SER A 151 -5.81 -10.93 7.46
N THR A 152 -5.78 -10.26 8.59
CA THR A 152 -5.11 -10.76 9.79
C THR A 152 -5.84 -10.34 11.05
N GLN A 153 -5.63 -11.09 12.12
CA GLN A 153 -6.08 -10.75 13.46
C GLN A 153 -4.88 -10.69 14.37
N ILE A 154 -4.72 -9.58 15.05
CA ILE A 154 -3.60 -9.32 15.95
C ILE A 154 -4.10 -8.90 17.32
N SER A 155 -3.27 -9.07 18.33
CA SER A 155 -3.54 -8.60 19.68
C SER A 155 -2.34 -7.87 20.24
N GLY A 156 -2.56 -6.86 21.07
CA GLY A 156 -1.52 -6.10 21.71
C GLY A 156 -2.06 -5.25 22.85
N ARG A 157 -1.20 -4.45 23.46
CA ARG A 157 -1.61 -3.50 24.49
C ARG A 157 -2.09 -2.19 23.89
N MET A 158 -3.07 -1.57 24.54
CA MET A 158 -3.49 -0.23 24.15
C MET A 158 -2.33 0.75 24.26
N GLY A 159 -2.20 1.64 23.28
CA GLY A 159 -1.15 2.65 23.20
C GLY A 159 0.17 2.17 22.62
N GLU A 160 0.39 0.88 22.43
CA GLU A 160 1.61 0.33 21.82
C GLU A 160 1.48 0.20 20.30
N TRP A 161 2.61 0.39 19.61
CA TRP A 161 2.69 0.13 18.18
C TRP A 161 2.87 -1.36 17.93
N ILE A 162 1.99 -1.94 17.14
CA ILE A 162 1.99 -3.34 16.76
C ILE A 162 2.29 -3.41 15.26
N MET A 163 3.33 -4.15 14.88
CA MET A 163 3.63 -4.40 13.48
C MET A 163 2.64 -5.41 12.92
N ILE A 164 1.98 -5.06 11.83
CA ILE A 164 0.97 -5.91 11.17
C ILE A 164 1.45 -6.51 9.86
N GLY A 165 2.47 -5.93 9.24
CA GLY A 165 3.03 -6.44 8.00
C GLY A 165 4.37 -5.82 7.68
N ASP A 166 5.20 -6.60 7.00
CA ASP A 166 6.48 -6.19 6.41
C ASP A 166 6.54 -6.77 5.00
N ASP A 167 6.73 -5.91 4.00
CA ASP A 167 6.92 -6.31 2.61
C ASP A 167 8.30 -5.81 2.16
N GLN A 168 9.15 -6.74 1.75
CA GLN A 168 10.47 -6.44 1.23
C GLN A 168 10.59 -6.96 -0.20
N ARG A 169 10.96 -6.08 -1.10
CA ARG A 169 11.19 -6.39 -2.50
C ARG A 169 12.58 -5.98 -2.91
N SER A 170 13.28 -6.86 -3.58
CA SER A 170 14.55 -6.57 -4.23
C SER A 170 14.46 -6.94 -5.71
N GLY A 171 14.90 -6.04 -6.55
CA GLY A 171 14.96 -6.24 -7.98
C GLY A 171 16.30 -5.74 -8.53
N GLY A 172 16.93 -6.52 -9.39
CA GLY A 172 18.13 -6.14 -10.12
C GLY A 172 17.88 -6.22 -11.62
N GLY A 173 18.34 -5.23 -12.36
CA GLY A 173 18.28 -5.22 -13.81
C GLY A 173 19.62 -4.74 -14.39
N SER A 174 20.09 -5.40 -15.44
CA SER A 174 21.23 -4.93 -16.21
C SER A 174 20.80 -4.70 -17.65
N SER A 175 21.15 -3.52 -18.20
CA SER A 175 20.98 -3.21 -19.59
C SER A 175 22.30 -2.82 -20.21
N GLY A 176 22.72 -3.52 -21.27
CA GLY A 176 23.85 -3.17 -22.10
C GLY A 176 23.36 -2.59 -23.42
N GLY A 177 23.84 -1.40 -23.77
CA GLY A 177 23.52 -0.73 -25.03
C GLY A 177 24.78 -0.48 -25.84
N TYR A 178 24.75 -0.85 -27.13
CA TYR A 178 25.76 -0.44 -28.11
C TYR A 178 25.15 0.72 -28.91
N GLY A 179 25.66 1.90 -28.69
CA GLY A 179 25.32 3.08 -29.48
C GLY A 179 26.40 3.36 -30.51
N GLY A 180 26.17 3.06 -31.76
CA GLY A 180 26.98 3.52 -32.88
C GLY A 180 26.36 4.76 -33.51
N ALA A 181 27.01 5.91 -33.46
CA ALA A 181 26.60 7.07 -34.23
C ALA A 181 27.20 6.95 -35.62
N ALA A 182 26.40 6.58 -36.60
CA ALA A 182 26.73 6.68 -38.03
C ALA A 182 26.32 8.06 -38.53
N GLY A 183 27.23 8.99 -38.49
CA GLY A 183 27.08 10.34 -39.07
C GLY A 183 28.46 10.95 -39.28
N GLY A 184 28.81 11.20 -40.56
CA GLY A 184 30.05 11.64 -41.12
C GLY A 184 31.01 12.42 -40.21
N GLY A 185 32.18 11.88 -40.00
CA GLY A 185 33.32 12.53 -39.35
C GLY A 185 33.52 12.07 -37.89
N THR A 186 34.54 11.24 -37.70
CA THR A 186 35.05 10.68 -36.44
C THR A 186 34.14 9.62 -35.81
N ALA A 187 34.52 8.36 -36.00
CA ALA A 187 33.87 7.19 -35.42
C ALA A 187 34.14 7.11 -33.91
N GLY A 188 33.26 7.71 -33.13
CA GLY A 188 33.23 7.53 -31.68
C GLY A 188 32.22 6.42 -31.32
N GLY A 189 32.70 5.24 -31.01
CA GLY A 189 31.83 4.19 -30.45
C GLY A 189 31.70 4.37 -28.94
N GLN A 190 30.49 4.48 -28.44
CA GLN A 190 30.21 4.39 -26.99
C GLN A 190 29.69 3.00 -26.66
N VAL A 191 30.37 2.33 -25.74
CA VAL A 191 29.89 1.11 -25.13
C VAL A 191 29.54 1.44 -23.68
N GLY A 192 28.30 1.32 -23.34
CA GLY A 192 27.84 1.58 -21.97
C GLY A 192 27.05 0.38 -21.43
N GLY A 193 27.43 -0.06 -20.25
CA GLY A 193 26.62 -0.98 -19.43
C GLY A 193 26.04 -0.23 -18.24
N ASN A 194 24.76 -0.45 -17.99
CA ASN A 194 24.10 0.07 -16.80
C ASN A 194 23.53 -1.11 -16.01
N SER A 195 23.95 -1.22 -14.75
CA SER A 195 23.35 -2.16 -13.81
C SER A 195 22.71 -1.36 -12.70
N GLY A 196 21.48 -1.76 -12.34
CA GLY A 196 20.76 -1.14 -11.26
C GLY A 196 20.21 -2.19 -10.32
N GLU A 197 20.39 -1.96 -9.04
CA GLU A 197 19.72 -2.70 -7.98
C GLU A 197 18.75 -1.75 -7.29
N SER A 198 17.53 -2.23 -7.09
CA SER A 198 16.53 -1.50 -6.31
C SER A 198 16.02 -2.41 -5.21
N SER A 199 15.97 -1.88 -4.01
CA SER A 199 15.29 -2.50 -2.88
C SER A 199 14.22 -1.57 -2.36
N SER A 200 13.06 -2.09 -2.08
CA SER A 200 11.98 -1.36 -1.41
C SER A 200 11.44 -2.21 -0.28
N GLY A 201 11.22 -1.58 0.85
CA GLY A 201 10.57 -2.18 2.01
C GLY A 201 9.44 -1.30 2.48
N GLN A 202 8.36 -1.92 2.91
CA GLN A 202 7.21 -1.24 3.49
C GLN A 202 6.80 -1.96 4.76
N GLN A 203 6.78 -1.22 5.86
CA GLN A 203 6.33 -1.71 7.15
C GLN A 203 5.03 -1.03 7.53
N VAL A 204 4.07 -1.80 7.99
CA VAL A 204 2.78 -1.29 8.43
C VAL A 204 2.62 -1.55 9.91
N TRP A 205 2.39 -0.47 10.66
CA TRP A 205 2.22 -0.46 12.09
C TRP A 205 0.84 0.05 12.45
N LEU A 206 0.28 -0.47 13.51
CA LEU A 206 -1.01 -0.06 14.02
C LEU A 206 -0.92 0.18 15.52
N ARG A 207 -1.62 1.22 16.00
CA ARG A 207 -1.78 1.54 17.40
C ARG A 207 -3.22 1.88 17.69
N VAL A 208 -3.74 1.40 18.81
CA VAL A 208 -5.09 1.72 19.27
C VAL A 208 -4.99 2.44 20.60
N MET A 209 -5.65 3.57 20.70
CA MET A 209 -5.71 4.36 21.91
C MET A 209 -7.16 4.62 22.30
N PRO A 210 -7.48 4.77 23.59
CA PRO A 210 -8.78 5.27 24.01
C PRO A 210 -8.94 6.70 23.51
N SER A 211 -10.11 7.03 22.96
CA SER A 211 -10.43 8.41 22.60
C SER A 211 -10.66 9.20 23.86
N ALA A 212 -9.91 10.29 24.04
CA ALA A 212 -10.04 11.21 25.17
C ALA A 212 -11.17 12.22 24.91
N TYR A 213 -12.43 11.73 24.79
CA TYR A 213 -13.62 12.59 24.76
C TYR A 213 -14.63 12.09 25.77
#